data_8d27356f4b7a20f488a805c557392917
#
_entry.id   8d27356f4b7a20f488a805c557392917
#
_cell.length_a   1.000
_cell.length_b   1.000
_cell.length_c   1.000
_cell.angle_alpha   90.00
_cell.angle_beta   90.00
_cell.angle_gamma   90.00
#
_symmetry.space_group_name_H-M   'P 1'
#
loop_
_entity.id
_entity.type
_entity.pdbx_description
1 polymer ?
#
loop_
_entity_poly.entity_id
_entity_poly.type
_entity_poly.pdbx_seq_one_letter_code
_entity_poly.pdbx_strand_id
1 'polypeptide(L)'
;VKRGIKKEDKELLKFLRNILGCKPKNISIYKLSLIHKSCSIIDEKGNKLNNERLEYLGDAVLSSIVGEFLFKKYPLKGEGFLTEMRSKIVSRASLNKLSVKIGLSQLIEYNKNVHSINYSSVNGDAFEALVGAIYLDRGYDFTYKLLIKKVLSIHLNIDEIENTTWNYKSKIIDWCQKN
;
A
#
# COMPACT_ATOMS: atom_id res chain seq x y z
N VAL A 1 -12.49 -31.87 -13.78
CA VAL A 1 -13.15 -31.69 -12.47
C VAL A 1 -13.02 -30.21 -12.08
N LYS A 2 -14.13 -29.44 -12.12
CA LYS A 2 -14.17 -28.06 -11.65
C LYS A 2 -13.96 -28.09 -10.13
N ARG A 3 -12.75 -27.80 -9.64
CA ARG A 3 -12.52 -27.54 -8.21
C ARG A 3 -13.38 -26.33 -7.81
N GLY A 4 -14.32 -26.53 -6.90
CA GLY A 4 -15.14 -25.45 -6.36
C GLY A 4 -14.24 -24.35 -5.79
N ILE A 5 -14.59 -23.09 -6.06
CA ILE A 5 -13.86 -21.93 -5.52
C ILE A 5 -13.98 -21.98 -4.00
N LYS A 6 -12.85 -22.01 -3.26
CA LYS A 6 -12.84 -21.98 -1.79
C LYS A 6 -13.55 -20.74 -1.27
N LYS A 7 -14.13 -20.78 -0.06
CA LYS A 7 -14.86 -19.66 0.54
C LYS A 7 -13.99 -18.39 0.64
N GLU A 8 -12.74 -18.55 1.06
CA GLU A 8 -11.71 -17.50 1.14
C GLU A 8 -11.44 -16.83 -0.22
N ASP A 9 -11.41 -17.63 -1.29
CA ASP A 9 -11.25 -17.11 -2.65
C ASP A 9 -12.44 -16.26 -3.10
N LYS A 10 -13.64 -16.57 -2.62
CA LYS A 10 -14.85 -15.78 -2.94
C LYS A 10 -14.80 -14.39 -2.28
N GLU A 11 -14.36 -14.31 -1.03
CA GLU A 11 -14.23 -13.07 -0.30
C GLU A 11 -13.15 -12.17 -0.93
N LEU A 12 -11.97 -12.74 -1.20
CA LEU A 12 -10.90 -12.04 -1.91
C LEU A 12 -11.35 -11.56 -3.30
N LEU A 13 -12.01 -12.41 -4.08
CA LEU A 13 -12.53 -12.03 -5.40
C LEU A 13 -13.57 -10.92 -5.33
N LYS A 14 -14.44 -10.92 -4.31
CA LYS A 14 -15.41 -9.85 -4.07
C LYS A 14 -14.69 -8.54 -3.75
N PHE A 15 -13.73 -8.58 -2.83
CA PHE A 15 -12.90 -7.43 -2.46
C PHE A 15 -12.18 -6.86 -3.70
N LEU A 16 -11.47 -7.72 -4.46
CA LEU A 16 -10.73 -7.29 -5.64
C LEU A 16 -11.63 -6.68 -6.72
N ARG A 17 -12.81 -7.24 -6.95
CA ARG A 17 -13.78 -6.66 -7.90
C ARG A 17 -14.24 -5.28 -7.47
N ASN A 18 -14.46 -5.07 -6.19
CA ASN A 18 -14.87 -3.76 -5.65
C ASN A 18 -13.75 -2.73 -5.81
N ILE A 19 -12.51 -3.07 -5.49
CA ILE A 19 -11.36 -2.18 -5.60
C ILE A 19 -10.98 -1.96 -7.06
N LEU A 20 -10.74 -3.02 -7.82
CA LEU A 20 -10.25 -2.94 -9.20
C LEU A 20 -11.34 -2.49 -10.19
N GLY A 21 -12.61 -2.73 -9.88
CA GLY A 21 -13.72 -2.56 -10.83
C GLY A 21 -13.77 -3.64 -11.93
N CYS A 22 -12.92 -4.67 -11.84
CA CYS A 22 -12.85 -5.77 -12.80
C CYS A 22 -12.31 -7.06 -12.13
N LYS A 23 -12.33 -8.17 -12.85
CA LYS A 23 -11.73 -9.43 -12.36
C LYS A 23 -10.21 -9.36 -12.42
N PRO A 24 -9.46 -9.85 -11.40
CA PRO A 24 -8.02 -10.02 -11.49
C PRO A 24 -7.65 -10.98 -12.63
N LYS A 25 -6.52 -10.75 -13.31
CA LYS A 25 -5.98 -11.69 -14.31
C LYS A 25 -5.27 -12.86 -13.62
N ASN A 26 -4.54 -12.55 -12.54
CA ASN A 26 -3.81 -13.55 -11.75
C ASN A 26 -4.13 -13.42 -10.26
N ILE A 27 -5.05 -14.24 -9.75
CA ILE A 27 -5.44 -14.21 -8.34
C ILE A 27 -4.34 -14.64 -7.39
N SER A 28 -3.36 -15.45 -7.84
CA SER A 28 -2.32 -15.99 -6.97
C SER A 28 -1.41 -14.92 -6.42
N ILE A 29 -1.09 -13.87 -7.20
CA ILE A 29 -0.27 -12.76 -6.70
C ILE A 29 -1.00 -11.91 -5.65
N TYR A 30 -2.32 -11.80 -5.75
CA TYR A 30 -3.14 -11.12 -4.73
C TYR A 30 -3.22 -11.93 -3.43
N LYS A 31 -3.34 -13.26 -3.53
CA LYS A 31 -3.24 -14.12 -2.34
C LYS A 31 -1.89 -13.94 -1.66
N LEU A 32 -0.81 -13.96 -2.44
CA LEU A 32 0.53 -13.79 -1.91
C LEU A 32 0.71 -12.43 -1.22
N SER A 33 0.08 -11.36 -1.73
CA SER A 33 0.15 -10.01 -1.12
C SER A 33 -0.49 -9.94 0.26
N LEU A 34 -1.33 -10.90 0.63
CA LEU A 34 -2.02 -10.95 1.91
C LEU A 34 -1.31 -11.82 2.95
N ILE A 35 -0.28 -12.58 2.57
CA ILE A 35 0.44 -13.48 3.47
C ILE A 35 1.60 -12.72 4.11
N HIS A 36 1.43 -12.32 5.37
CA HIS A 36 2.50 -11.71 6.14
C HIS A 36 3.63 -12.70 6.41
N LYS A 37 4.87 -12.22 6.54
CA LYS A 37 6.08 -13.05 6.79
C LYS A 37 5.96 -14.03 7.96
N SER A 38 5.14 -13.73 8.97
CA SER A 38 4.89 -14.62 10.11
C SER A 38 4.08 -15.87 9.75
N CYS A 39 3.44 -15.90 8.58
CA CYS A 39 2.67 -17.00 8.02
C CYS A 39 3.22 -17.48 6.68
N SER A 40 4.53 -17.30 6.43
CA SER A 40 5.17 -17.70 5.18
C SER A 40 4.85 -19.15 4.82
N ILE A 41 4.50 -19.39 3.56
CA ILE A 41 4.30 -20.72 2.99
C ILE A 41 5.64 -21.20 2.45
N ILE A 42 5.97 -22.46 2.63
CA ILE A 42 7.16 -23.07 2.02
C ILE A 42 6.74 -23.74 0.71
N ASP A 43 7.37 -23.38 -0.39
CA ASP A 43 7.15 -24.03 -1.68
C ASP A 43 7.90 -25.38 -1.77
N GLU A 44 7.67 -26.13 -2.85
CA GLU A 44 8.31 -27.44 -3.09
C GLU A 44 9.84 -27.36 -3.19
N LYS A 45 10.41 -26.18 -3.42
CA LYS A 45 11.85 -25.93 -3.51
C LYS A 45 12.44 -25.40 -2.19
N GLY A 46 11.64 -25.29 -1.13
CA GLY A 46 12.07 -24.77 0.19
C GLY A 46 12.09 -23.24 0.28
N ASN A 47 11.58 -22.50 -0.72
CA ASN A 47 11.52 -21.04 -0.65
C ASN A 47 10.37 -20.56 0.23
N LYS A 48 10.61 -19.52 1.02
CA LYS A 48 9.57 -18.84 1.79
C LYS A 48 8.77 -17.90 0.89
N LEU A 49 7.48 -18.17 0.77
CA LEU A 49 6.53 -17.33 0.03
C LEU A 49 5.73 -16.50 1.02
N ASN A 50 5.85 -15.19 0.92
CA ASN A 50 5.13 -14.18 1.71
C ASN A 50 5.03 -12.87 0.91
N ASN A 51 4.51 -11.83 1.52
CA ASN A 51 4.27 -10.55 0.84
C ASN A 51 5.50 -9.63 0.72
N GLU A 52 6.64 -9.91 1.38
CA GLU A 52 7.79 -8.99 1.45
C GLU A 52 8.32 -8.55 0.07
N ARG A 53 8.38 -9.45 -0.91
CA ARG A 53 8.83 -9.10 -2.25
C ARG A 53 7.85 -8.22 -3.01
N LEU A 54 6.56 -8.42 -2.77
CA LEU A 54 5.49 -7.58 -3.36
C LEU A 54 5.42 -6.22 -2.66
N GLU A 55 5.63 -6.17 -1.35
CA GLU A 55 5.78 -4.96 -0.53
C GLU A 55 6.91 -4.10 -1.08
N TYR A 56 8.12 -4.66 -1.24
CA TYR A 56 9.28 -3.96 -1.80
C TYR A 56 8.97 -3.33 -3.18
N LEU A 57 8.34 -4.09 -4.08
CA LEU A 57 7.96 -3.58 -5.40
C LEU A 57 6.85 -2.53 -5.29
N GLY A 58 5.87 -2.77 -4.43
CA GLY A 58 4.72 -1.90 -4.23
C GLY A 58 5.09 -0.55 -3.63
N ASP A 59 6.01 -0.49 -2.67
CA ASP A 59 6.56 0.76 -2.14
C ASP A 59 7.17 1.62 -3.26
N ALA A 60 8.03 1.05 -4.10
CA ALA A 60 8.64 1.75 -5.21
C ALA A 60 7.59 2.29 -6.21
N VAL A 61 6.60 1.47 -6.58
CA VAL A 61 5.53 1.85 -7.50
C VAL A 61 4.64 2.93 -6.88
N LEU A 62 4.25 2.78 -5.61
CA LEU A 62 3.43 3.74 -4.88
C LEU A 62 4.12 5.09 -4.77
N SER A 63 5.40 5.09 -4.40
CA SER A 63 6.23 6.29 -4.31
C SER A 63 6.34 7.02 -5.66
N SER A 64 6.50 6.28 -6.77
CA SER A 64 6.52 6.84 -8.12
C SER A 64 5.16 7.47 -8.49
N ILE A 65 4.05 6.77 -8.24
CA ILE A 65 2.69 7.24 -8.54
C ILE A 65 2.34 8.50 -7.76
N VAL A 66 2.65 8.52 -6.46
CA VAL A 66 2.39 9.69 -5.60
C VAL A 66 3.28 10.85 -6.01
N GLY A 67 4.55 10.59 -6.35
CA GLY A 67 5.47 11.61 -6.87
C GLY A 67 4.96 12.25 -8.15
N GLU A 68 4.54 11.46 -9.14
CA GLU A 68 3.95 11.95 -10.39
C GLU A 68 2.67 12.77 -10.15
N PHE A 69 1.80 12.28 -9.27
CA PHE A 69 0.57 12.99 -8.89
C PHE A 69 0.86 14.36 -8.26
N LEU A 70 1.77 14.43 -7.29
CA LEU A 70 2.13 15.67 -6.62
C LEU A 70 2.81 16.65 -7.57
N PHE A 71 3.72 16.17 -8.42
CA PHE A 71 4.38 16.99 -9.43
C PHE A 71 3.36 17.68 -10.35
N LYS A 72 2.34 16.93 -10.80
CA LYS A 72 1.28 17.49 -11.66
C LYS A 72 0.31 18.41 -10.91
N LYS A 73 0.00 18.10 -9.65
CA LYS A 73 -0.94 18.87 -8.83
C LYS A 73 -0.35 20.19 -8.36
N TYR A 74 0.96 20.26 -8.13
CA TYR A 74 1.65 21.41 -7.54
C TYR A 74 2.80 21.93 -8.43
N PRO A 75 2.52 22.46 -9.63
CA PRO A 75 3.53 22.80 -10.63
C PRO A 75 4.50 23.93 -10.19
N LEU A 76 4.09 24.74 -9.21
CA LEU A 76 4.88 25.88 -8.72
C LEU A 76 5.57 25.62 -7.37
N LYS A 77 5.39 24.46 -6.76
CA LYS A 77 6.02 24.11 -5.49
C LYS A 77 7.39 23.47 -5.72
N GLY A 78 8.36 23.81 -4.84
CA GLY A 78 9.71 23.28 -4.89
C GLY A 78 9.80 21.80 -4.47
N GLU A 79 10.97 21.20 -4.71
CA GLU A 79 11.26 19.79 -4.44
C GLU A 79 11.04 19.42 -2.98
N GLY A 80 11.48 20.25 -2.03
CA GLY A 80 11.31 20.02 -0.57
C GLY A 80 9.85 19.83 -0.19
N PHE A 81 8.93 20.68 -0.72
CA PHE A 81 7.49 20.52 -0.50
C PHE A 81 6.95 19.20 -1.08
N LEU A 82 7.34 18.86 -2.29
CA LEU A 82 6.88 17.62 -2.94
C LEU A 82 7.37 16.38 -2.19
N THR A 83 8.61 16.40 -1.69
CA THR A 83 9.19 15.33 -0.89
C THR A 83 8.50 15.19 0.48
N GLU A 84 8.20 16.30 1.15
CA GLU A 84 7.46 16.29 2.41
C GLU A 84 6.05 15.72 2.22
N MET A 85 5.32 16.20 1.21
CA MET A 85 3.96 15.73 0.90
C MET A 85 3.95 14.24 0.56
N ARG A 86 4.88 13.77 -0.28
CA ARG A 86 5.02 12.35 -0.59
C ARG A 86 5.23 11.55 0.69
N SER A 87 6.19 11.94 1.53
CA SER A 87 6.49 11.24 2.79
C SER A 87 5.28 11.13 3.72
N LYS A 88 4.44 12.18 3.78
CA LYS A 88 3.19 12.15 4.56
C LYS A 88 2.19 11.15 3.99
N ILE A 89 1.98 11.16 2.67
CA ILE A 89 1.00 10.29 1.98
C ILE A 89 1.40 8.82 2.10
N VAL A 90 2.68 8.50 1.85
CA VAL A 90 3.18 7.12 1.90
C VAL A 90 3.70 6.71 3.28
N SER A 91 3.46 7.53 4.31
CA SER A 91 3.86 7.16 5.67
C SER A 91 3.16 5.88 6.13
N ARG A 92 3.84 5.07 6.94
CA ARG A 92 3.28 3.86 7.54
C ARG A 92 1.92 4.11 8.21
N ALA A 93 1.78 5.21 8.95
CA ALA A 93 0.53 5.57 9.60
C ALA A 93 -0.60 5.84 8.59
N SER A 94 -0.31 6.50 7.47
CA SER A 94 -1.26 6.76 6.39
C SER A 94 -1.67 5.46 5.69
N LEU A 95 -0.70 4.61 5.33
CA LEU A 95 -0.97 3.34 4.64
C LEU A 95 -1.75 2.35 5.52
N ASN A 96 -1.47 2.30 6.83
CA ASN A 96 -2.26 1.53 7.78
C ASN A 96 -3.73 1.98 7.79
N LYS A 97 -3.97 3.30 7.86
CA LYS A 97 -5.33 3.85 7.82
C LYS A 97 -6.04 3.53 6.51
N LEU A 98 -5.33 3.64 5.38
CA LEU A 98 -5.87 3.29 4.07
C LEU A 98 -6.24 1.81 3.98
N SER A 99 -5.37 0.92 4.43
CA SER A 99 -5.62 -0.53 4.46
C SER A 99 -6.91 -0.87 5.22
N VAL A 100 -7.11 -0.26 6.39
CA VAL A 100 -8.34 -0.43 7.18
C VAL A 100 -9.55 0.14 6.45
N LYS A 101 -9.47 1.37 5.94
CA LYS A 101 -10.58 2.04 5.25
C LYS A 101 -11.08 1.29 4.02
N ILE A 102 -10.19 0.67 3.26
CA ILE A 102 -10.57 -0.13 2.09
C ILE A 102 -11.00 -1.56 2.45
N GLY A 103 -10.91 -1.97 3.73
CA GLY A 103 -11.28 -3.31 4.20
C GLY A 103 -10.22 -4.39 3.97
N LEU A 104 -9.00 -4.02 3.57
CA LEU A 104 -7.91 -4.96 3.32
C LEU A 104 -7.48 -5.70 4.59
N SER A 105 -7.48 -5.03 5.73
CA SER A 105 -7.07 -5.57 7.04
C SER A 105 -7.78 -6.87 7.44
N GLN A 106 -9.01 -7.09 6.94
CA GLN A 106 -9.79 -8.30 7.23
C GLN A 106 -9.33 -9.53 6.45
N LEU A 107 -8.54 -9.33 5.41
CA LEU A 107 -8.07 -10.39 4.50
C LEU A 107 -6.62 -10.77 4.75
N ILE A 108 -5.90 -10.04 5.61
CA ILE A 108 -4.47 -10.27 5.86
C ILE A 108 -4.30 -11.51 6.74
N GLU A 109 -3.47 -12.43 6.27
CA GLU A 109 -3.07 -13.61 7.03
C GLU A 109 -1.78 -13.31 7.81
N TYR A 110 -1.85 -13.38 9.15
CA TYR A 110 -0.71 -13.21 10.05
C TYR A 110 -0.86 -14.04 11.31
N ASN A 111 0.26 -14.43 11.92
CA ASN A 111 0.26 -15.23 13.13
C ASN A 111 0.08 -14.34 14.37
N LYS A 112 -1.09 -14.40 15.00
CA LYS A 112 -1.46 -13.61 16.18
C LYS A 112 -0.67 -13.97 17.45
N ASN A 113 -0.02 -15.14 17.47
CA ASN A 113 0.69 -15.65 18.65
C ASN A 113 2.16 -15.22 18.71
N VAL A 114 2.65 -14.50 17.71
CA VAL A 114 4.04 -14.02 17.67
C VAL A 114 4.10 -12.64 18.33
N HIS A 115 4.56 -12.59 19.59
CA HIS A 115 4.66 -11.36 20.39
C HIS A 115 5.60 -10.28 19.80
N SER A 116 6.50 -10.65 18.90
CA SER A 116 7.42 -9.70 18.22
C SER A 116 6.84 -9.01 16.99
N ILE A 117 5.60 -9.32 16.58
CA ILE A 117 4.99 -8.67 15.43
C ILE A 117 4.58 -7.26 15.82
N ASN A 118 5.14 -6.29 15.10
CA ASN A 118 4.62 -4.93 15.15
C ASN A 118 3.31 -4.88 14.36
N TYR A 119 2.20 -5.16 15.04
CA TYR A 119 0.85 -5.14 14.42
C TYR A 119 0.52 -3.81 13.74
N SER A 120 1.23 -2.73 14.13
CA SER A 120 1.05 -1.42 13.52
C SER A 120 1.62 -1.34 12.11
N SER A 121 2.47 -2.27 11.65
CA SER A 121 3.04 -2.27 10.30
C SER A 121 2.32 -3.20 9.32
N VAL A 122 1.74 -4.29 9.81
CA VAL A 122 1.15 -5.37 8.98
C VAL A 122 0.16 -4.85 7.92
N ASN A 123 -0.63 -3.85 8.29
CA ASN A 123 -1.62 -3.28 7.37
C ASN A 123 -0.98 -2.45 6.25
N GLY A 124 0.05 -1.67 6.57
CA GLY A 124 0.79 -0.86 5.60
C GLY A 124 1.58 -1.74 4.63
N ASP A 125 2.31 -2.71 5.18
CA ASP A 125 3.11 -3.67 4.41
C ASP A 125 2.22 -4.45 3.40
N ALA A 126 1.03 -4.89 3.85
CA ALA A 126 0.05 -5.55 2.98
C ALA A 126 -0.57 -4.60 1.93
N PHE A 127 -0.74 -3.32 2.26
CA PHE A 127 -1.22 -2.34 1.29
C PHE A 127 -0.19 -2.12 0.18
N GLU A 128 1.09 -1.96 0.51
CA GLU A 128 2.18 -1.87 -0.46
C GLU A 128 2.26 -3.15 -1.30
N ALA A 129 2.18 -4.32 -0.66
CA ALA A 129 2.16 -5.59 -1.38
C ALA A 129 0.97 -5.72 -2.34
N LEU A 130 -0.21 -5.23 -1.96
CA LEU A 130 -1.38 -5.16 -2.85
C LEU A 130 -1.11 -4.25 -4.05
N VAL A 131 -0.48 -3.08 -3.86
CA VAL A 131 -0.08 -2.19 -4.94
C VAL A 131 0.87 -2.89 -5.90
N GLY A 132 1.88 -3.60 -5.37
CA GLY A 132 2.80 -4.42 -6.16
C GLY A 132 2.08 -5.50 -6.97
N ALA A 133 1.11 -6.19 -6.38
CA ALA A 133 0.29 -7.18 -7.05
C ALA A 133 -0.56 -6.56 -8.18
N ILE A 134 -1.18 -5.42 -7.95
CA ILE A 134 -1.97 -4.70 -8.97
C ILE A 134 -1.08 -4.27 -10.13
N TYR A 135 0.10 -3.74 -9.83
CA TYR A 135 1.07 -3.35 -10.85
C TYR A 135 1.49 -4.52 -11.74
N LEU A 136 1.82 -5.68 -11.16
CA LEU A 136 2.17 -6.88 -11.92
C LEU A 136 1.01 -7.43 -12.75
N ASP A 137 -0.23 -7.32 -12.26
CA ASP A 137 -1.42 -7.82 -12.94
C ASP A 137 -1.92 -6.89 -14.06
N ARG A 138 -1.76 -5.56 -13.90
CA ARG A 138 -2.43 -4.55 -14.72
C ARG A 138 -1.52 -3.46 -15.31
N GLY A 139 -0.29 -3.38 -14.87
CA GLY A 139 0.66 -2.35 -15.28
C GLY A 139 0.47 -1.00 -14.60
N TYR A 140 1.38 -0.08 -14.92
CA TYR A 140 1.50 1.22 -14.25
C TYR A 140 0.26 2.10 -14.42
N ASP A 141 -0.21 2.31 -15.65
CA ASP A 141 -1.31 3.24 -15.93
C ASP A 141 -2.61 2.87 -15.22
N PHE A 142 -2.90 1.56 -15.15
CA PHE A 142 -4.06 1.08 -14.41
C PHE A 142 -3.89 1.33 -12.92
N THR A 143 -2.73 1.00 -12.37
CA THR A 143 -2.41 1.18 -10.95
C THR A 143 -2.47 2.66 -10.57
N TYR A 144 -1.90 3.54 -11.38
CA TYR A 144 -1.97 4.99 -11.20
C TYR A 144 -3.42 5.49 -11.14
N LYS A 145 -4.22 5.16 -12.16
CA LYS A 145 -5.64 5.57 -12.20
C LYS A 145 -6.43 5.07 -11.01
N LEU A 146 -6.20 3.83 -10.62
CA LEU A 146 -6.86 3.21 -9.47
C LEU A 146 -6.49 3.91 -8.17
N LEU A 147 -5.20 4.04 -7.89
CA LEU A 147 -4.71 4.65 -6.66
C LEU A 147 -5.15 6.11 -6.55
N ILE A 148 -4.95 6.91 -7.59
CA ILE A 148 -5.30 8.33 -7.54
C ILE A 148 -6.81 8.54 -7.45
N LYS A 149 -7.59 7.92 -8.36
CA LYS A 149 -9.03 8.21 -8.47
C LYS A 149 -9.90 7.50 -7.45
N LYS A 150 -9.53 6.27 -7.04
CA LYS A 150 -10.40 5.45 -6.19
C LYS A 150 -9.89 5.27 -4.76
N VAL A 151 -8.60 5.44 -4.52
CA VAL A 151 -8.03 5.21 -3.19
C VAL A 151 -7.65 6.52 -2.53
N LEU A 152 -6.69 7.24 -3.10
CA LEU A 152 -6.16 8.44 -2.45
C LEU A 152 -7.19 9.58 -2.43
N SER A 153 -7.86 9.88 -3.55
CA SER A 153 -8.85 10.98 -3.60
C SER A 153 -10.09 10.74 -2.74
N ILE A 154 -10.45 9.49 -2.47
CA ILE A 154 -11.63 9.16 -1.65
C ILE A 154 -11.28 9.09 -0.16
N HIS A 155 -10.10 8.57 0.17
CA HIS A 155 -9.75 8.22 1.54
C HIS A 155 -8.75 9.15 2.21
N LEU A 156 -8.07 10.02 1.43
CA LEU A 156 -7.14 11.01 1.95
C LEU A 156 -7.64 12.43 1.64
N ASN A 157 -7.63 13.27 2.66
CA ASN A 157 -7.80 14.70 2.49
C ASN A 157 -6.41 15.33 2.29
N ILE A 158 -6.07 15.63 1.04
CA ILE A 158 -4.75 16.18 0.68
C ILE A 158 -4.54 17.55 1.33
N ASP A 159 -5.58 18.37 1.47
CA ASP A 159 -5.50 19.68 2.08
C ASP A 159 -5.24 19.60 3.60
N GLU A 160 -5.81 18.63 4.28
CA GLU A 160 -5.47 18.33 5.68
C GLU A 160 -4.01 17.87 5.82
N ILE A 161 -3.53 17.01 4.90
CA ILE A 161 -2.16 16.52 4.89
C ILE A 161 -1.18 17.69 4.66
N GLU A 162 -1.50 18.63 3.76
CA GLU A 162 -0.69 19.83 3.52
C GLU A 162 -0.56 20.66 4.79
N ASN A 163 -1.64 20.85 5.53
CA ASN A 163 -1.66 21.67 6.74
C ASN A 163 -1.11 20.97 7.99
N THR A 164 -0.92 19.65 7.96
CA THR A 164 -0.41 18.89 9.10
C THR A 164 1.11 19.01 9.20
N THR A 165 1.60 19.52 10.32
CA THR A 165 3.05 19.56 10.61
C THR A 165 3.51 18.21 11.18
N TRP A 166 4.22 17.41 10.39
CA TRP A 166 4.69 16.08 10.80
C TRP A 166 6.15 16.01 11.21
N ASN A 167 6.96 16.97 10.74
CA ASN A 167 8.40 16.90 10.94
C ASN A 167 8.89 18.06 11.80
N TYR A 168 8.55 18.01 13.09
CA TYR A 168 9.06 18.98 14.09
C TYR A 168 10.58 18.97 14.15
N LYS A 169 11.22 17.80 13.95
CA LYS A 169 12.69 17.69 13.97
C LYS A 169 13.34 18.48 12.82
N SER A 170 12.83 18.35 11.60
CA SER A 170 13.33 19.17 10.47
C SER A 170 13.08 20.65 10.69
N LYS A 171 11.92 21.04 11.22
CA LYS A 171 11.64 22.45 11.54
C LYS A 171 12.58 23.01 12.60
N ILE A 172 12.92 22.23 13.61
CA ILE A 172 13.91 22.65 14.62
C ILE A 172 15.29 22.81 13.97
N ILE A 173 15.71 21.86 13.12
CA ILE A 173 16.98 21.95 12.40
C ILE A 173 17.01 23.19 11.49
N ASP A 174 15.96 23.40 10.70
CA ASP A 174 15.83 24.56 9.82
C ASP A 174 15.86 25.88 10.61
N TRP A 175 15.22 25.91 11.78
CA TRP A 175 15.24 27.07 12.67
C TRP A 175 16.64 27.31 13.24
N CYS A 176 17.34 26.26 13.70
CA CYS A 176 18.71 26.36 14.21
C CYS A 176 19.71 26.79 13.13
N GLN A 177 19.47 26.49 11.86
CA GLN A 177 20.34 26.88 10.74
C GLN A 177 20.11 28.33 10.29
N LYS A 178 18.94 28.90 10.60
CA LYS A 178 18.56 30.29 10.22
C LYS A 178 18.82 31.31 11.30
N ASN A 179 19.10 30.87 12.51
CA ASN A 179 19.44 31.69 13.67
C ASN A 179 20.78 31.29 14.29
#